data_492cdc59ce219c7d3150f7dd97752514
#
_entry.id   492cdc59ce219c7d3150f7dd97752514
#
_cell.length_a   1.000
_cell.length_b   1.000
_cell.length_c   1.000
_cell.angle_alpha   90.00
_cell.angle_beta   90.00
_cell.angle_gamma   90.00
#
_symmetry.space_group_name_H-M   'P 1'
#
loop_
_entity.id
_entity.type
_entity.pdbx_description
1 polymer ?
#
loop_
_entity_poly.entity_id
_entity_poly.type
_entity_poly.pdbx_seq_one_letter_code
_entity_poly.pdbx_strand_id
1 'polypeptide(L)'
;MPIGDEAINVFMGMPGQGDMLELTYNHGVDSYEHGTGYNHIALLVDDLDETLTGLAEKGIEPEKPPYRPGGRTEGHRICFVRDPDGYRIELIGA
;
A
#
# COMPACT_ATOMS: atom_id res chain seq x y z
N MET A 1 16.31 8.83 4.95
CA MET A 1 17.18 10.05 5.04
C MET A 1 16.64 10.98 6.10
N PRO A 2 17.44 11.34 7.08
CA PRO A 2 17.00 12.28 8.12
C PRO A 2 16.71 13.66 7.56
N ILE A 3 15.69 14.32 8.11
CA ILE A 3 15.35 15.71 7.84
C ILE A 3 15.43 16.44 9.18
N GLY A 4 16.64 16.89 9.56
CA GLY A 4 16.88 17.45 10.88
C GLY A 4 16.49 16.47 11.98
N ASP A 5 16.01 17.00 13.11
CA ASP A 5 15.56 16.19 14.24
C ASP A 5 14.06 15.87 14.21
N GLU A 6 13.35 16.35 13.19
CA GLU A 6 11.89 16.27 13.11
C GLU A 6 11.39 14.98 12.47
N ALA A 7 12.10 14.48 11.45
CA ALA A 7 11.59 13.38 10.66
C ALA A 7 12.70 12.62 9.94
N ILE A 8 12.32 11.45 9.45
CA ILE A 8 13.15 10.62 8.57
C ILE A 8 12.30 10.29 7.34
N ASN A 9 12.85 10.49 6.15
CA ASN A 9 12.23 10.06 4.91
C ASN A 9 12.81 8.73 4.43
N VAL A 10 11.94 7.84 4.00
CA VAL A 10 12.30 6.56 3.42
C VAL A 10 11.66 6.46 2.04
N PHE A 11 12.48 6.15 1.03
CA PHE A 11 12.00 6.00 -0.34
C PHE A 11 11.90 4.52 -0.68
N MET A 12 10.70 4.08 -1.08
CA MET A 12 10.41 2.69 -1.42
C MET A 12 10.04 2.60 -2.90
N GLY A 13 10.59 1.61 -3.59
CA GLY A 13 10.31 1.40 -4.99
C GLY A 13 10.75 0.01 -5.44
N MET A 14 10.37 -0.34 -6.68
CA MET A 14 10.77 -1.60 -7.28
C MET A 14 12.11 -1.43 -7.99
N PRO A 15 13.00 -2.45 -7.94
CA PRO A 15 14.26 -2.40 -8.67
C PRO A 15 14.03 -2.11 -10.16
N GLY A 16 14.81 -1.17 -10.70
CA GLY A 16 14.75 -0.81 -12.12
C GLY A 16 13.61 0.10 -12.54
N GLN A 17 12.75 0.51 -11.61
CA GLN A 17 11.68 1.48 -11.89
C GLN A 17 12.07 2.85 -11.35
N GLY A 18 11.62 3.90 -12.05
CA GLY A 18 11.94 5.28 -11.66
C GLY A 18 11.04 5.84 -10.56
N ASP A 19 9.81 5.34 -10.49
CA ASP A 19 8.83 5.85 -9.53
C ASP A 19 9.07 5.26 -8.14
N MET A 20 8.98 6.11 -7.13
CA MET A 20 9.16 5.72 -5.73
C MET A 20 8.07 6.32 -4.86
N LEU A 21 7.77 5.64 -3.76
CA LEU A 21 6.93 6.16 -2.70
C LEU A 21 7.84 6.72 -1.60
N GLU A 22 7.64 7.98 -1.27
CA GLU A 22 8.36 8.62 -0.16
C GLU A 22 7.52 8.47 1.11
N LEU A 23 8.10 7.83 2.12
CA LEU A 23 7.47 7.68 3.43
C LEU A 23 8.19 8.58 4.41
N THR A 24 7.44 9.35 5.19
CA THR A 24 8.01 10.24 6.19
C THR A 24 7.65 9.73 7.59
N TYR A 25 8.67 9.42 8.37
CA TYR A 25 8.50 9.12 9.79
C TYR A 25 8.67 10.40 10.57
N ASN A 26 7.60 10.86 11.21
CA ASN A 26 7.60 12.07 12.04
C ASN A 26 7.88 11.68 13.49
N HIS A 27 8.99 12.14 14.04
CA HIS A 27 9.37 11.80 15.41
C HIS A 27 8.33 12.33 16.42
N GLY A 28 7.93 11.48 17.36
CA GLY A 28 6.98 11.84 18.39
C GLY A 28 5.51 11.78 17.99
N VAL A 29 5.22 11.38 16.77
CA VAL A 29 3.83 11.22 16.29
C VAL A 29 3.50 9.75 16.22
N ASP A 30 2.52 9.29 17.00
CA ASP A 30 2.15 7.89 17.10
C ASP A 30 0.91 7.52 16.28
N SER A 31 0.09 8.51 15.93
CA SER A 31 -1.15 8.27 15.18
C SER A 31 -1.51 9.48 14.34
N TYR A 32 -2.41 9.24 13.36
CA TYR A 32 -2.86 10.28 12.44
C TYR A 32 -4.37 10.22 12.26
N GLU A 33 -4.97 11.40 12.06
CA GLU A 33 -6.36 11.49 11.62
C GLU A 33 -6.37 11.45 10.10
N HIS A 34 -7.07 10.46 9.53
CA HIS A 34 -7.08 10.27 8.07
C HIS A 34 -8.01 11.24 7.35
N GLY A 35 -9.04 11.75 8.02
CA GLY A 35 -10.01 12.63 7.41
C GLY A 35 -10.90 11.91 6.41
N THR A 36 -11.55 12.67 5.55
CA THR A 36 -12.51 12.14 4.57
C THR A 36 -12.16 12.46 3.11
N GLY A 37 -11.12 13.25 2.90
CA GLY A 37 -10.73 13.66 1.54
C GLY A 37 -9.87 12.65 0.82
N TYR A 38 -8.80 12.21 1.46
CA TYR A 38 -7.90 11.21 0.91
C TYR A 38 -8.50 9.80 1.07
N ASN A 39 -8.37 8.95 0.07
CA ASN A 39 -8.88 7.58 0.13
C ASN A 39 -7.78 6.54 0.16
N HIS A 40 -7.01 6.40 -0.91
CA HIS A 40 -5.96 5.38 -0.99
C HIS A 40 -4.96 5.68 -2.10
N ILE A 41 -3.83 4.98 -2.08
CA ILE A 41 -2.93 4.87 -3.23
C ILE A 41 -3.15 3.51 -3.88
N ALA A 42 -2.84 3.41 -5.16
CA ALA A 42 -2.95 2.17 -5.92
C ALA A 42 -1.59 1.75 -6.46
N LEU A 43 -1.27 0.47 -6.35
CA LEU A 43 -0.01 -0.10 -6.82
C LEU A 43 -0.32 -1.24 -7.78
N LEU A 44 0.33 -1.24 -8.95
CA LEU A 44 0.28 -2.37 -9.87
C LEU A 44 1.28 -3.42 -9.40
N VAL A 45 0.85 -4.67 -9.36
CA VAL A 45 1.71 -5.81 -9.05
C VAL A 45 1.60 -6.85 -10.16
N ASP A 46 2.66 -7.61 -10.38
CA ASP A 46 2.68 -8.59 -11.47
C ASP A 46 1.77 -9.80 -11.17
N ASP A 47 1.80 -10.27 -9.93
CA ASP A 47 1.01 -11.42 -9.48
C ASP A 47 0.36 -11.08 -8.15
N LEU A 48 -0.95 -10.86 -8.17
CA LEU A 48 -1.69 -10.44 -6.98
C LEU A 48 -1.70 -11.54 -5.91
N ASP A 49 -1.91 -12.79 -6.29
CA ASP A 49 -1.95 -13.89 -5.31
C ASP A 49 -0.60 -14.09 -4.62
N GLU A 50 0.49 -14.01 -5.37
CA GLU A 50 1.84 -14.11 -4.81
C GLU A 50 2.13 -12.95 -3.87
N THR A 51 1.73 -11.74 -4.26
CA THR A 51 1.89 -10.55 -3.41
C THR A 51 1.14 -10.72 -2.09
N LEU A 52 -0.10 -11.18 -2.15
CA LEU A 52 -0.91 -11.39 -0.94
C LEU A 52 -0.34 -12.51 -0.05
N THR A 53 0.20 -13.55 -0.64
CA THR A 53 0.88 -14.61 0.12
C THR A 53 2.07 -14.05 0.89
N GLY A 54 2.89 -13.24 0.24
CA GLY A 54 4.04 -12.59 0.88
C GLY A 54 3.63 -11.65 2.01
N LEU A 55 2.54 -10.92 1.82
CA LEU A 55 2.02 -10.02 2.86
C LEU A 55 1.45 -10.80 4.06
N ALA A 56 0.77 -11.91 3.80
CA ALA A 56 0.23 -12.76 4.86
C ALA A 56 1.34 -13.32 5.76
N GLU A 57 2.50 -13.65 5.19
CA GLU A 57 3.66 -14.10 5.95
C GLU A 57 4.16 -13.03 6.92
N LYS A 58 3.86 -11.77 6.64
CA LYS A 58 4.21 -10.63 7.48
C LYS A 58 3.07 -10.18 8.38
N GLY A 59 1.98 -10.96 8.43
CA GLY A 59 0.82 -10.64 9.26
C GLY A 59 -0.14 -9.62 8.65
N ILE A 60 -0.01 -9.32 7.36
CA ILE A 60 -0.89 -8.36 6.68
C ILE A 60 -1.94 -9.12 5.88
N GLU A 61 -3.20 -8.97 6.28
CA GLU A 61 -4.32 -9.62 5.62
C GLU A 61 -5.16 -8.60 4.85
N PRO A 62 -5.73 -8.99 3.69
CA PRO A 62 -6.58 -8.08 2.93
C PRO A 62 -7.93 -7.85 3.61
N GLU A 63 -8.59 -6.74 3.28
CA GLU A 63 -9.93 -6.43 3.79
C GLU A 63 -10.94 -7.47 3.36
N LYS A 64 -10.80 -7.97 2.13
CA LYS A 64 -11.60 -9.09 1.59
C LYS A 64 -10.81 -9.75 0.45
N PRO A 65 -11.20 -10.95 0.01
CA PRO A 65 -10.50 -11.63 -1.10
C PRO A 65 -10.47 -10.80 -2.39
N PRO A 66 -9.48 -11.02 -3.25
CA PRO A 66 -9.40 -10.33 -4.54
C PRO A 66 -10.67 -10.45 -5.36
N TYR A 67 -11.02 -9.38 -6.07
CA TYR A 67 -12.23 -9.34 -6.90
C TYR A 67 -12.03 -8.43 -8.10
N ARG A 68 -12.95 -8.52 -9.05
CA ARG A 68 -12.99 -7.61 -10.20
C ARG A 68 -14.14 -6.62 -9.99
N PRO A 69 -13.83 -5.32 -9.93
CA PRO A 69 -14.87 -4.31 -9.70
C PRO A 69 -15.90 -4.28 -10.83
N GLY A 70 -17.13 -3.94 -10.50
CA GLY A 70 -18.20 -3.79 -11.49
C GLY A 70 -18.69 -5.10 -12.08
N GLY A 71 -18.46 -6.24 -11.43
CA GLY A 71 -18.93 -7.53 -11.90
C GLY A 71 -18.22 -8.05 -13.15
N ARG A 72 -17.04 -7.53 -13.46
CA ARG A 72 -16.26 -7.99 -14.61
C ARG A 72 -15.81 -9.43 -14.43
N THR A 73 -15.71 -10.17 -15.54
CA THR A 73 -15.26 -11.55 -15.54
C THR A 73 -13.84 -11.71 -16.06
N GLU A 74 -13.25 -10.64 -16.58
CA GLU A 74 -11.90 -10.63 -17.15
C GLU A 74 -11.14 -9.40 -16.69
N GLY A 75 -9.82 -9.43 -16.89
CA GLY A 75 -8.94 -8.33 -16.58
C GLY A 75 -8.33 -8.46 -15.18
N HIS A 76 -7.73 -7.38 -14.75
CA HIS A 76 -7.07 -7.35 -13.46
C HIS A 76 -8.07 -7.45 -12.30
N ARG A 77 -7.62 -8.05 -11.22
CA ARG A 77 -8.35 -8.08 -9.96
C ARG A 77 -7.76 -7.01 -9.05
N ILE A 78 -8.51 -6.59 -8.07
CA ILE A 78 -8.05 -5.66 -7.06
C ILE A 78 -8.21 -6.26 -5.66
N CYS A 79 -7.43 -5.72 -4.73
CA CYS A 79 -7.50 -6.09 -3.34
C CYS A 79 -7.00 -4.93 -2.49
N PHE A 80 -7.66 -4.66 -1.37
CA PHE A 80 -7.23 -3.61 -0.47
C PHE A 80 -6.56 -4.19 0.77
N VAL A 81 -5.41 -3.64 1.12
CA VAL A 81 -4.73 -3.89 2.38
C VAL A 81 -4.57 -2.56 3.11
N ARG A 82 -4.18 -2.60 4.37
CA ARG A 82 -3.91 -1.39 5.15
C ARG A 82 -2.46 -1.36 5.60
N ASP A 83 -1.89 -0.16 5.59
CA ASP A 83 -0.57 0.05 6.16
C ASP A 83 -0.66 0.07 7.71
N PRO A 84 0.48 0.14 8.41
CA PRO A 84 0.47 0.15 9.88
C PRO A 84 -0.30 1.32 10.50
N ASP A 85 -0.47 2.41 9.78
CA ASP A 85 -1.21 3.58 10.25
C ASP A 85 -2.69 3.55 9.85
N GLY A 86 -3.13 2.49 9.17
CA GLY A 86 -4.51 2.30 8.77
C GLY A 86 -4.88 2.88 7.41
N TYR A 87 -3.94 3.43 6.66
CA TYR A 87 -4.21 3.91 5.31
C TYR A 87 -4.41 2.75 4.35
N ARG A 88 -5.40 2.90 3.48
CA ARG A 88 -5.73 1.87 2.50
C ARG A 88 -4.77 1.90 1.32
N ILE A 89 -4.39 0.73 0.86
CA ILE A 89 -3.57 0.55 -0.33
C ILE A 89 -4.30 -0.42 -1.25
N GLU A 90 -4.57 0.00 -2.48
CA GLU A 90 -5.17 -0.85 -3.50
C GLU A 90 -4.06 -1.57 -4.26
N LEU A 91 -4.14 -2.90 -4.31
CA LEU A 91 -3.24 -3.71 -5.13
C LEU A 91 -4.00 -4.13 -6.37
N ILE A 92 -3.43 -3.88 -7.54
CA ILE A 92 -4.04 -4.16 -8.83
C ILE A 92 -3.15 -5.14 -9.57
N GLY A 93 -3.70 -6.29 -9.95
CA GLY A 93 -2.89 -7.30 -10.64
C GLY A 93 -3.70 -8.43 -11.25
N ALA A 94 -2.98 -9.27 -11.93
CA ALA A 94 -3.54 -10.46 -12.54
C ALA A 94 -3.95 -11.50 -11.50
#